data_d88e012509569130b20a8bba5e4f45b1
#
_entry.id   d88e012509569130b20a8bba5e4f45b1
#
_cell.length_a   1.000
_cell.length_b   1.000
_cell.length_c   1.000
_cell.angle_alpha   90.00
_cell.angle_beta   90.00
_cell.angle_gamma   90.00
#
_symmetry.space_group_name_H-M   'P 1'
#
loop_
_entity.id
_entity.type
_entity.pdbx_description
1 polymer ?
#
loop_
_entity_poly.entity_id
_entity_poly.type
_entity_poly.pdbx_seq_one_letter_code
_entity_poly.pdbx_strand_id
1 'polypeptide(L)'
;MTANEKLARLRNSLGLTQEEFGERLGVSNQFISQVESGKRNVGLRFLKKVSETFGVSLLDLVGEEDKFVITEDEESFLMRLIKTLTPEEKESILRTIYRIKKIPLREVPVLGYARAGEPLELIEITQPIDVITLPESVVRNVPYAVIVNGDSMKDYGIEDGDYLLVDPEAAIESGELVIALIDNRATFKRYKREGDKVFLEPANPDYPRIELTPEMDVKLLKVSMVLSRKGRKR
;
A
#
# COMPACT_ATOMS: atom_id res chain seq x y z
N MET A 1 -26.55 -3.44 12.22
CA MET A 1 -27.37 -2.21 12.24
C MET A 1 -27.17 -1.48 10.94
N THR A 2 -28.25 -1.18 10.23
CA THR A 2 -28.24 -0.52 8.92
C THR A 2 -27.96 0.99 9.02
N ALA A 3 -27.56 1.64 7.93
CA ALA A 3 -27.41 3.09 7.88
C ALA A 3 -28.72 3.80 8.20
N ASN A 4 -29.85 3.25 7.76
CA ASN A 4 -31.19 3.80 8.04
C ASN A 4 -31.48 3.85 9.55
N GLU A 5 -31.17 2.77 10.29
CA GLU A 5 -31.32 2.72 11.75
C GLU A 5 -30.35 3.68 12.47
N LYS A 6 -29.11 3.83 11.94
CA LYS A 6 -28.13 4.76 12.48
C LYS A 6 -28.55 6.21 12.29
N LEU A 7 -29.14 6.54 11.14
CA LEU A 7 -29.71 7.88 10.88
C LEU A 7 -30.85 8.22 11.84
N ALA A 8 -31.79 7.28 12.06
CA ALA A 8 -32.85 7.48 13.01
C ALA A 8 -32.36 7.70 14.44
N ARG A 9 -31.31 6.94 14.86
CA ARG A 9 -30.68 7.14 16.17
C ARG A 9 -29.97 8.49 16.26
N LEU A 10 -29.24 8.90 15.23
CA LEU A 10 -28.56 10.20 15.20
C LEU A 10 -29.61 11.32 15.36
N ARG A 11 -30.66 11.31 14.56
CA ARG A 11 -31.72 12.31 14.65
C ARG A 11 -32.32 12.38 16.07
N ASN A 12 -32.64 11.21 16.65
CA ASN A 12 -33.25 11.14 18.01
C ASN A 12 -32.25 11.65 19.07
N SER A 13 -30.93 11.35 18.94
CA SER A 13 -29.94 11.85 19.88
C SER A 13 -29.76 13.37 19.83
N LEU A 14 -30.05 13.96 18.66
CA LEU A 14 -30.05 15.42 18.46
C LEU A 14 -31.38 16.09 18.90
N GLY A 15 -32.39 15.31 19.31
CA GLY A 15 -33.67 15.81 19.71
C GLY A 15 -34.52 16.41 18.56
N LEU A 16 -34.20 16.06 17.31
CA LEU A 16 -34.85 16.65 16.13
C LEU A 16 -36.05 15.82 15.68
N THR A 17 -37.07 16.50 15.18
CA THR A 17 -38.15 15.88 14.41
C THR A 17 -37.66 15.46 13.03
N GLN A 18 -38.40 14.60 12.32
CA GLN A 18 -38.07 14.22 10.94
C GLN A 18 -38.09 15.43 9.98
N GLU A 19 -38.97 16.40 10.26
CA GLU A 19 -39.08 17.64 9.49
C GLU A 19 -37.82 18.51 9.67
N GLU A 20 -37.46 18.82 10.92
CA GLU A 20 -36.26 19.62 11.23
C GLU A 20 -34.95 18.97 10.73
N PHE A 21 -34.87 17.63 10.81
CA PHE A 21 -33.73 16.90 10.31
C PHE A 21 -33.65 16.97 8.79
N GLY A 22 -34.82 16.84 8.11
CA GLY A 22 -34.95 16.97 6.67
C GLY A 22 -34.57 18.39 6.18
N GLU A 23 -35.07 19.43 6.86
CA GLU A 23 -34.78 20.82 6.54
C GLU A 23 -33.27 21.12 6.59
N ARG A 24 -32.56 20.67 7.64
CA ARG A 24 -31.12 20.84 7.75
C ARG A 24 -30.36 20.12 6.65
N LEU A 25 -30.89 19.02 6.16
CA LEU A 25 -30.32 18.24 5.06
C LEU A 25 -30.86 18.65 3.67
N GLY A 26 -31.76 19.64 3.59
CA GLY A 26 -32.38 20.08 2.34
C GLY A 26 -33.14 18.95 1.62
N VAL A 27 -33.83 18.10 2.38
CA VAL A 27 -34.71 17.03 1.89
C VAL A 27 -36.08 17.08 2.59
N SER A 28 -37.10 16.47 1.98
CA SER A 28 -38.45 16.48 2.55
C SER A 28 -38.57 15.57 3.78
N ASN A 29 -39.53 15.88 4.68
CA ASN A 29 -39.91 15.01 5.77
C ASN A 29 -40.28 13.60 5.29
N GLN A 30 -41.04 13.50 4.17
CA GLN A 30 -41.36 12.22 3.56
C GLN A 30 -40.13 11.40 3.16
N PHE A 31 -39.08 12.04 2.66
CA PHE A 31 -37.84 11.36 2.37
C PHE A 31 -37.20 10.76 3.63
N ILE A 32 -37.08 11.54 4.72
CA ILE A 32 -36.55 11.08 5.99
C ILE A 32 -37.40 9.92 6.56
N SER A 33 -38.72 10.05 6.54
CA SER A 33 -39.62 8.98 6.98
C SER A 33 -39.43 7.68 6.21
N GLN A 34 -39.28 7.73 4.88
CA GLN A 34 -39.03 6.56 4.05
C GLN A 34 -37.67 5.92 4.35
N VAL A 35 -36.65 6.75 4.60
CA VAL A 35 -35.34 6.28 4.98
C VAL A 35 -35.37 5.58 6.33
N GLU A 36 -35.90 6.23 7.37
CA GLU A 36 -35.94 5.67 8.73
C GLU A 36 -36.80 4.40 8.84
N SER A 37 -37.86 4.30 8.02
CA SER A 37 -38.69 3.09 7.94
C SER A 37 -38.11 1.96 7.10
N GLY A 38 -36.90 2.14 6.51
CA GLY A 38 -36.24 1.15 5.66
C GLY A 38 -36.88 0.98 4.26
N LYS A 39 -37.91 1.80 3.92
CA LYS A 39 -38.54 1.77 2.60
C LYS A 39 -37.68 2.36 1.50
N ARG A 40 -36.64 3.10 1.89
CA ARG A 40 -35.70 3.74 0.97
C ARG A 40 -34.27 3.59 1.50
N ASN A 41 -33.41 3.06 0.69
CA ASN A 41 -31.97 3.04 0.99
C ASN A 41 -31.34 4.39 0.67
N VAL A 42 -30.31 4.74 1.42
CA VAL A 42 -29.53 5.96 1.21
C VAL A 42 -28.16 5.60 0.64
N GLY A 43 -27.69 6.39 -0.32
CA GLY A 43 -26.35 6.26 -0.88
C GLY A 43 -25.31 6.99 -0.03
N LEU A 44 -24.05 6.70 -0.31
CA LEU A 44 -22.89 7.27 0.39
C LEU A 44 -22.89 8.81 0.34
N ARG A 45 -23.36 9.39 -0.78
CA ARG A 45 -23.47 10.85 -0.96
C ARG A 45 -24.40 11.51 0.06
N PHE A 46 -25.51 10.85 0.39
CA PHE A 46 -26.43 11.35 1.42
C PHE A 46 -25.83 11.23 2.81
N LEU A 47 -25.19 10.08 3.12
CA LEU A 47 -24.50 9.87 4.39
C LEU A 47 -23.36 10.88 4.60
N LYS A 48 -22.62 11.22 3.53
CA LYS A 48 -21.61 12.28 3.56
C LYS A 48 -22.24 13.64 3.93
N LYS A 49 -23.38 14.00 3.32
CA LYS A 49 -24.08 15.23 3.63
C LYS A 49 -24.51 15.28 5.10
N VAL A 50 -25.00 14.15 5.64
CA VAL A 50 -25.33 14.02 7.07
C VAL A 50 -24.09 14.21 7.94
N SER A 51 -23.00 13.55 7.61
CA SER A 51 -21.71 13.66 8.31
C SER A 51 -21.22 15.11 8.37
N GLU A 52 -21.22 15.81 7.24
CA GLU A 52 -20.81 17.22 7.14
C GLU A 52 -21.76 18.17 7.89
N THR A 53 -23.08 17.92 7.83
CA THR A 53 -24.09 18.79 8.44
C THR A 53 -24.09 18.69 9.96
N PHE A 54 -23.89 17.48 10.50
CA PHE A 54 -24.02 17.21 11.94
C PHE A 54 -22.69 16.93 12.64
N GLY A 55 -21.55 16.98 11.91
CA GLY A 55 -20.21 16.78 12.50
C GLY A 55 -19.96 15.37 13.03
N VAL A 56 -20.61 14.35 12.46
CA VAL A 56 -20.46 12.94 12.85
C VAL A 56 -19.62 12.19 11.85
N SER A 57 -18.89 11.15 12.30
CA SER A 57 -18.08 10.34 11.40
C SER A 57 -18.95 9.63 10.36
N LEU A 58 -18.52 9.68 9.09
CA LEU A 58 -19.17 8.94 8.01
C LEU A 58 -19.15 7.43 8.30
N LEU A 59 -18.08 6.91 8.90
CA LEU A 59 -17.94 5.50 9.27
C LEU A 59 -18.98 5.08 10.32
N ASP A 60 -19.34 5.99 11.21
CA ASP A 60 -20.39 5.71 12.21
C ASP A 60 -21.79 5.63 11.59
N LEU A 61 -21.99 6.23 10.43
CA LEU A 61 -23.27 6.21 9.70
C LEU A 61 -23.41 5.00 8.77
N VAL A 62 -22.32 4.44 8.27
CA VAL A 62 -22.32 3.26 7.39
C VAL A 62 -22.67 2.01 8.19
N GLY A 63 -23.69 1.25 7.76
CA GLY A 63 -24.07 -0.03 8.36
C GLY A 63 -23.24 -1.18 7.78
N GLU A 64 -23.02 -2.22 8.59
CA GLU A 64 -22.26 -3.41 8.17
C GLU A 64 -22.95 -4.23 7.07
N GLU A 65 -24.26 -4.12 6.97
CA GLU A 65 -25.09 -4.88 6.02
C GLU A 65 -25.56 -4.05 4.82
N ASP A 66 -25.18 -2.77 4.74
CA ASP A 66 -25.64 -1.90 3.69
C ASP A 66 -25.02 -2.26 2.33
N LYS A 67 -25.88 -2.53 1.36
CA LYS A 67 -25.51 -2.70 -0.03
C LYS A 67 -25.59 -1.36 -0.75
N PHE A 68 -24.48 -0.69 -0.93
CA PHE A 68 -24.42 0.53 -1.73
C PHE A 68 -24.18 0.19 -3.20
N VAL A 69 -24.96 0.79 -4.08
CA VAL A 69 -24.61 0.86 -5.49
C VAL A 69 -23.63 2.04 -5.62
N ILE A 70 -22.36 1.73 -5.80
CA ILE A 70 -21.32 2.75 -5.96
C ILE A 70 -21.43 3.32 -7.35
N THR A 71 -21.71 4.61 -7.45
CA THR A 71 -21.68 5.36 -8.72
C THR A 71 -20.25 5.80 -9.05
N GLU A 72 -19.98 6.20 -10.31
CA GLU A 72 -18.66 6.72 -10.71
C GLU A 72 -18.23 7.93 -9.88
N ASP A 73 -19.17 8.79 -9.49
CA ASP A 73 -18.90 9.93 -8.60
C ASP A 73 -18.50 9.49 -7.20
N GLU A 74 -19.11 8.42 -6.68
CA GLU A 74 -18.80 7.87 -5.36
C GLU A 74 -17.46 7.13 -5.36
N GLU A 75 -17.12 6.44 -6.45
CA GLU A 75 -15.80 5.84 -6.63
C GLU A 75 -14.70 6.91 -6.63
N SER A 76 -14.90 7.99 -7.39
CA SER A 76 -14.01 9.15 -7.41
C SER A 76 -13.86 9.81 -6.04
N PHE A 77 -14.93 9.84 -5.24
CA PHE A 77 -14.90 10.34 -3.88
C PHE A 77 -14.11 9.41 -2.95
N LEU A 78 -14.34 8.10 -3.01
CA LEU A 78 -13.60 7.12 -2.23
C LEU A 78 -12.10 7.18 -2.53
N MET A 79 -11.72 7.31 -3.81
CA MET A 79 -10.32 7.45 -4.20
C MET A 79 -9.69 8.73 -3.65
N ARG A 80 -10.43 9.84 -3.59
CA ARG A 80 -9.97 11.08 -2.95
C ARG A 80 -9.82 10.91 -1.45
N LEU A 81 -10.78 10.26 -0.78
CA LEU A 81 -10.72 9.99 0.64
C LEU A 81 -9.50 9.14 1.00
N ILE A 82 -9.24 8.06 0.25
CA ILE A 82 -8.06 7.21 0.45
C ILE A 82 -6.76 8.00 0.36
N LYS A 83 -6.68 9.02 -0.53
CA LYS A 83 -5.49 9.86 -0.65
C LYS A 83 -5.25 10.73 0.59
N THR A 84 -6.28 11.10 1.33
CA THR A 84 -6.17 11.94 2.55
C THR A 84 -5.82 11.15 3.81
N LEU A 85 -5.93 9.82 3.76
CA LEU A 85 -5.64 8.97 4.91
C LEU A 85 -4.15 8.94 5.22
N THR A 86 -3.84 8.84 6.50
CA THR A 86 -2.47 8.58 6.96
C THR A 86 -2.01 7.19 6.50
N PRO A 87 -0.71 6.92 6.51
CA PRO A 87 -0.19 5.59 6.20
C PRO A 87 -0.76 4.49 7.10
N GLU A 88 -0.90 4.77 8.38
CA GLU A 88 -1.45 3.85 9.38
C GLU A 88 -2.93 3.52 9.11
N GLU A 89 -3.72 4.54 8.75
CA GLU A 89 -5.12 4.36 8.37
C GLU A 89 -5.26 3.55 7.07
N LYS A 90 -4.40 3.81 6.07
CA LYS A 90 -4.33 3.03 4.83
C LYS A 90 -4.02 1.56 5.11
N GLU A 91 -3.04 1.30 5.96
CA GLU A 91 -2.68 -0.07 6.36
C GLU A 91 -3.83 -0.78 7.06
N SER A 92 -4.52 -0.11 7.99
CA SER A 92 -5.68 -0.65 8.70
C SER A 92 -6.82 -1.04 7.73
N ILE A 93 -7.10 -0.16 6.76
CA ILE A 93 -8.12 -0.42 5.73
C ILE A 93 -7.69 -1.62 4.87
N LEU A 94 -6.45 -1.68 4.41
CA LEU A 94 -5.94 -2.79 3.61
C LEU A 94 -6.05 -4.12 4.36
N ARG A 95 -5.65 -4.18 5.64
CA ARG A 95 -5.82 -5.37 6.48
C ARG A 95 -7.28 -5.80 6.58
N THR A 96 -8.20 -4.85 6.69
CA THR A 96 -9.65 -5.11 6.73
C THR A 96 -10.14 -5.67 5.40
N ILE A 97 -9.74 -5.09 4.28
CA ILE A 97 -10.08 -5.58 2.93
C ILE A 97 -9.55 -7.00 2.72
N TYR A 98 -8.30 -7.27 3.09
CA TYR A 98 -7.70 -8.60 2.96
C TYR A 98 -8.50 -9.65 3.75
N ARG A 99 -8.94 -9.32 4.97
CA ARG A 99 -9.77 -10.19 5.80
C ARG A 99 -11.15 -10.46 5.18
N ILE A 100 -11.86 -9.40 4.74
CA ILE A 100 -13.19 -9.52 4.12
C ILE A 100 -13.13 -10.31 2.82
N LYS A 101 -12.13 -10.04 1.99
CA LYS A 101 -11.93 -10.72 0.70
C LYS A 101 -11.27 -12.09 0.83
N LYS A 102 -10.90 -12.50 2.06
CA LYS A 102 -10.16 -13.75 2.33
C LYS A 102 -8.91 -13.89 1.45
N ILE A 103 -8.20 -12.77 1.23
CA ILE A 103 -6.95 -12.77 0.47
C ILE A 103 -5.87 -13.44 1.33
N PRO A 104 -5.25 -14.52 0.86
CA PRO A 104 -4.18 -15.17 1.60
C PRO A 104 -2.99 -14.23 1.72
N LEU A 105 -2.49 -14.07 2.94
CA LEU A 105 -1.32 -13.26 3.26
C LEU A 105 -0.14 -14.16 3.57
N ARG A 106 1.05 -13.72 3.19
CA ARG A 106 2.32 -14.37 3.48
C ARG A 106 3.25 -13.38 4.16
N GLU A 107 3.96 -13.88 5.16
CA GLU A 107 5.05 -13.17 5.81
C GLU A 107 6.34 -13.35 5.00
N VAL A 108 6.97 -12.22 4.67
CA VAL A 108 8.26 -12.16 3.98
C VAL A 108 9.29 -11.64 4.97
N PRO A 109 10.29 -12.45 5.35
CA PRO A 109 11.35 -12.04 6.27
C PRO A 109 12.25 -10.99 5.62
N VAL A 110 12.67 -10.01 6.41
CA VAL A 110 13.66 -9.00 6.02
C VAL A 110 15.00 -9.39 6.63
N LEU A 111 15.97 -9.72 5.77
CA LEU A 111 17.21 -10.35 6.20
C LEU A 111 18.37 -9.39 6.48
N GLY A 112 18.26 -8.12 6.13
CA GLY A 112 19.33 -7.15 6.34
C GLY A 112 19.27 -5.96 5.39
N TYR A 113 20.43 -5.33 5.18
CA TYR A 113 20.58 -4.13 4.39
C TYR A 113 21.40 -4.40 3.13
N ALA A 114 20.96 -3.89 1.98
CA ALA A 114 21.76 -3.85 0.77
C ALA A 114 22.58 -2.54 0.75
N ARG A 115 23.82 -2.59 1.26
CA ARG A 115 24.76 -1.46 1.27
C ARG A 115 25.69 -1.53 0.09
N ALA A 116 25.91 -0.41 -0.58
CA ALA A 116 26.93 -0.32 -1.63
C ALA A 116 28.33 -0.49 -1.03
N GLY A 117 29.06 -1.53 -1.49
CA GLY A 117 30.46 -1.75 -1.12
C GLY A 117 30.71 -2.48 0.19
N GLU A 118 29.69 -2.89 0.92
CA GLU A 118 29.84 -3.75 2.11
C GLU A 118 29.53 -5.22 1.77
N PRO A 119 30.18 -6.19 2.46
CA PRO A 119 29.81 -7.59 2.33
C PRO A 119 28.34 -7.79 2.68
N LEU A 120 27.60 -8.44 1.79
CA LEU A 120 26.25 -8.86 2.10
C LEU A 120 26.36 -10.22 2.81
N GLU A 121 26.39 -10.20 4.13
CA GLU A 121 26.32 -11.41 4.95
C GLU A 121 24.88 -11.97 4.92
N LEU A 122 24.39 -12.33 3.74
CA LEU A 122 23.05 -12.96 3.59
C LEU A 122 23.03 -14.41 4.07
N ILE A 123 24.17 -15.01 4.40
CA ILE A 123 24.30 -16.46 4.52
C ILE A 123 24.11 -16.96 5.97
N GLU A 124 24.17 -16.09 6.96
CA GLU A 124 24.08 -16.52 8.36
C GLU A 124 23.05 -15.74 9.20
N ILE A 125 22.09 -15.05 8.57
CA ILE A 125 21.04 -14.39 9.35
C ILE A 125 20.07 -15.46 9.84
N THR A 126 20.34 -15.98 11.02
CA THR A 126 19.50 -16.95 11.72
C THR A 126 18.17 -16.35 12.19
N GLN A 127 18.06 -15.01 12.18
CA GLN A 127 16.83 -14.32 12.54
C GLN A 127 16.61 -13.09 11.64
N PRO A 128 15.39 -12.92 11.07
CA PRO A 128 15.04 -11.73 10.32
C PRO A 128 15.05 -10.49 11.23
N ILE A 129 15.49 -9.36 10.69
CA ILE A 129 15.49 -8.06 11.40
C ILE A 129 14.12 -7.38 11.38
N ASP A 130 13.24 -7.78 10.46
CA ASP A 130 11.88 -7.31 10.31
C ASP A 130 11.04 -8.34 9.53
N VAL A 131 9.72 -8.19 9.48
CA VAL A 131 8.81 -9.04 8.70
C VAL A 131 7.78 -8.16 8.00
N ILE A 132 7.56 -8.42 6.72
CA ILE A 132 6.57 -7.72 5.90
C ILE A 132 5.44 -8.69 5.57
N THR A 133 4.18 -8.31 5.86
CA THR A 133 3.00 -9.11 5.48
C THR A 133 2.39 -8.59 4.19
N LEU A 134 2.31 -9.42 3.17
CA LEU A 134 1.82 -9.07 1.83
C LEU A 134 0.89 -10.16 1.29
N PRO A 135 0.02 -9.83 0.30
CA PRO A 135 -0.76 -10.82 -0.42
C PRO A 135 0.14 -11.90 -1.04
N GLU A 136 -0.20 -13.16 -0.84
CA GLU A 136 0.58 -14.28 -1.38
C GLU A 136 0.74 -14.22 -2.90
N SER A 137 -0.27 -13.72 -3.61
CA SER A 137 -0.23 -13.53 -5.06
C SER A 137 0.87 -12.56 -5.53
N VAL A 138 1.26 -11.62 -4.67
CA VAL A 138 2.30 -10.61 -4.95
C VAL A 138 3.69 -11.16 -4.66
N VAL A 139 3.81 -12.04 -3.66
CA VAL A 139 5.12 -12.52 -3.14
C VAL A 139 5.34 -14.02 -3.35
N ARG A 140 4.67 -14.61 -4.34
CA ARG A 140 4.71 -16.08 -4.57
C ARG A 140 6.14 -16.63 -4.62
N ASN A 141 7.04 -15.96 -5.33
CA ASN A 141 8.43 -16.38 -5.55
C ASN A 141 9.43 -15.50 -4.79
N VAL A 142 8.99 -14.75 -3.79
CA VAL A 142 9.85 -13.86 -2.99
C VAL A 142 10.13 -14.51 -1.64
N PRO A 143 11.28 -15.17 -1.44
CA PRO A 143 11.61 -15.82 -0.18
C PRO A 143 11.97 -14.83 0.93
N TYR A 144 12.50 -13.65 0.59
CA TYR A 144 12.94 -12.64 1.54
C TYR A 144 12.97 -11.24 0.92
N ALA A 145 13.13 -10.25 1.79
CA ALA A 145 13.40 -8.87 1.43
C ALA A 145 14.69 -8.38 2.08
N VAL A 146 15.25 -7.29 1.54
CA VAL A 146 16.35 -6.52 2.16
C VAL A 146 16.01 -5.04 2.15
N ILE A 147 16.66 -4.25 3.00
CA ILE A 147 16.47 -2.81 3.10
C ILE A 147 17.52 -2.08 2.27
N VAL A 148 17.10 -1.09 1.49
CA VAL A 148 18.02 -0.18 0.78
C VAL A 148 18.84 0.61 1.81
N ASN A 149 20.14 0.67 1.60
CA ASN A 149 21.02 1.54 2.35
C ASN A 149 21.84 2.39 1.38
N GLY A 150 21.56 3.67 1.34
CA GLY A 150 22.19 4.64 0.44
C GLY A 150 21.22 5.20 -0.60
N ASP A 151 21.73 6.08 -1.46
CA ASP A 151 20.96 6.89 -2.39
C ASP A 151 21.34 6.69 -3.87
N SER A 152 22.04 5.60 -4.20
CA SER A 152 22.51 5.34 -5.56
C SER A 152 21.40 5.16 -6.59
N MET A 153 20.16 5.00 -6.16
CA MET A 153 18.97 4.81 -7.00
C MET A 153 17.90 5.89 -6.76
N LYS A 154 18.30 7.04 -6.18
CA LYS A 154 17.35 8.11 -5.81
C LYS A 154 16.55 8.68 -6.98
N ASP A 155 17.14 8.79 -8.16
CA ASP A 155 16.48 9.36 -9.35
C ASP A 155 15.44 8.39 -9.96
N TYR A 156 15.41 7.13 -9.51
CA TYR A 156 14.33 6.18 -9.72
C TYR A 156 13.24 6.24 -8.65
N GLY A 157 13.32 7.20 -7.72
CA GLY A 157 12.40 7.32 -6.59
C GLY A 157 12.58 6.23 -5.53
N ILE A 158 13.74 5.55 -5.52
CA ILE A 158 14.08 4.53 -4.53
C ILE A 158 15.00 5.17 -3.49
N GLU A 159 14.55 5.15 -2.24
CA GLU A 159 15.19 5.88 -1.16
C GLU A 159 15.77 4.94 -0.10
N ASP A 160 16.67 5.51 0.69
CA ASP A 160 17.19 4.82 1.87
C ASP A 160 16.08 4.33 2.79
N GLY A 161 16.15 3.09 3.21
CA GLY A 161 15.15 2.44 4.04
C GLY A 161 14.01 1.73 3.29
N ASP A 162 13.89 1.85 1.98
CA ASP A 162 12.90 1.09 1.20
C ASP A 162 13.20 -0.41 1.22
N TYR A 163 12.15 -1.23 1.05
CA TYR A 163 12.30 -2.69 1.00
C TYR A 163 12.44 -3.18 -0.44
N LEU A 164 13.43 -4.00 -0.68
CA LEU A 164 13.65 -4.72 -1.93
C LEU A 164 13.17 -6.16 -1.76
N LEU A 165 12.15 -6.56 -2.48
CA LEU A 165 11.65 -7.93 -2.51
C LEU A 165 12.46 -8.73 -3.52
N VAL A 166 13.16 -9.76 -3.07
CA VAL A 166 14.14 -10.50 -3.85
C VAL A 166 13.56 -11.83 -4.32
N ASP A 167 13.67 -12.10 -5.62
CA ASP A 167 13.42 -13.40 -6.23
C ASP A 167 14.76 -13.92 -6.81
N PRO A 168 15.48 -14.76 -6.07
CA PRO A 168 16.83 -15.18 -6.46
C PRO A 168 16.85 -16.14 -7.65
N GLU A 169 15.73 -16.77 -8.00
CA GLU A 169 15.61 -17.75 -9.08
C GLU A 169 15.06 -17.16 -10.38
N ALA A 170 14.60 -15.92 -10.34
CA ALA A 170 14.00 -15.27 -11.50
C ALA A 170 15.05 -14.91 -12.55
N ALA A 171 14.71 -15.11 -13.82
CA ALA A 171 15.49 -14.61 -14.94
C ALA A 171 15.58 -13.07 -14.90
N ILE A 172 16.74 -12.54 -15.25
CA ILE A 172 17.01 -11.10 -15.24
C ILE A 172 17.11 -10.60 -16.68
N GLU A 173 16.32 -9.57 -16.99
CA GLU A 173 16.33 -8.91 -18.30
C GLU A 173 16.96 -7.52 -18.21
N SER A 174 17.41 -7.00 -19.37
CA SER A 174 17.98 -5.66 -19.44
C SER A 174 16.97 -4.60 -19.06
N GLY A 175 17.33 -3.73 -18.13
CA GLY A 175 16.48 -2.68 -17.56
C GLY A 175 15.95 -3.01 -16.16
N GLU A 176 16.06 -4.23 -15.70
CA GLU A 176 15.54 -4.66 -14.41
C GLU A 176 16.48 -4.30 -13.24
N LEU A 177 15.88 -4.24 -12.06
CA LEU A 177 16.59 -3.94 -10.82
C LEU A 177 17.20 -5.21 -10.24
N VAL A 178 18.45 -5.13 -9.81
CA VAL A 178 19.18 -6.25 -9.25
C VAL A 178 19.98 -5.85 -8.02
N ILE A 179 20.12 -6.79 -7.10
CA ILE A 179 21.19 -6.80 -6.14
C ILE A 179 22.31 -7.61 -6.76
N ALA A 180 23.46 -6.99 -6.98
CA ALA A 180 24.64 -7.67 -7.45
C ALA A 180 25.62 -7.89 -6.29
N LEU A 181 26.04 -9.13 -6.12
CA LEU A 181 27.16 -9.50 -5.26
C LEU A 181 28.40 -9.59 -6.15
N ILE A 182 29.36 -8.71 -5.95
CA ILE A 182 30.62 -8.66 -6.69
C ILE A 182 31.72 -8.83 -5.67
N ASP A 183 32.50 -9.89 -5.78
CA ASP A 183 33.58 -10.20 -4.85
C ASP A 183 33.13 -10.11 -3.37
N ASN A 184 31.97 -10.72 -3.08
CA ASN A 184 31.27 -10.68 -1.78
C ASN A 184 30.77 -9.30 -1.32
N ARG A 185 30.74 -8.30 -2.18
CA ARG A 185 30.19 -6.97 -1.87
C ARG A 185 28.85 -6.75 -2.57
N ALA A 186 27.85 -6.36 -1.82
CA ALA A 186 26.53 -6.08 -2.37
C ALA A 186 26.48 -4.67 -2.99
N THR A 187 25.75 -4.57 -4.09
CA THR A 187 25.34 -3.28 -4.63
C THR A 187 23.95 -3.41 -5.26
N PHE A 188 23.11 -2.38 -5.12
CA PHE A 188 21.79 -2.34 -5.73
C PHE A 188 21.80 -1.38 -6.91
N LYS A 189 21.49 -1.88 -8.10
CA LYS A 189 21.59 -1.16 -9.37
C LYS A 189 20.56 -1.65 -10.39
N ARG A 190 20.51 -0.98 -11.54
CA ARG A 190 19.82 -1.47 -12.71
C ARG A 190 20.76 -2.31 -13.56
N TYR A 191 20.32 -3.52 -13.90
CA TYR A 191 21.03 -4.38 -14.84
C TYR A 191 20.84 -3.89 -16.27
N LYS A 192 21.90 -3.78 -17.04
CA LYS A 192 21.82 -3.40 -18.46
C LYS A 192 22.77 -4.22 -19.29
N ARG A 193 22.25 -4.77 -20.37
CA ARG A 193 23.03 -5.50 -21.36
C ARG A 193 23.15 -4.68 -22.65
N GLU A 194 24.38 -4.50 -23.14
CA GLU A 194 24.72 -3.80 -24.36
C GLU A 194 25.63 -4.69 -25.21
N GLY A 195 25.04 -5.44 -26.16
CA GLY A 195 25.74 -6.48 -26.91
C GLY A 195 26.25 -7.59 -25.98
N ASP A 196 27.55 -7.81 -25.99
CA ASP A 196 28.19 -8.82 -25.13
C ASP A 196 28.62 -8.28 -23.75
N LYS A 197 28.46 -6.99 -23.51
CA LYS A 197 28.79 -6.35 -22.25
C LYS A 197 27.60 -6.22 -21.32
N VAL A 198 27.87 -6.39 -20.04
CA VAL A 198 26.90 -6.23 -18.97
C VAL A 198 27.35 -5.10 -18.04
N PHE A 199 26.39 -4.27 -17.69
CA PHE A 199 26.61 -3.12 -16.83
C PHE A 199 25.61 -3.08 -15.69
N LEU A 200 26.06 -2.52 -14.57
CA LEU A 200 25.21 -2.13 -13.45
C LEU A 200 25.16 -0.60 -13.42
N GLU A 201 23.97 -0.06 -13.69
CA GLU A 201 23.75 1.38 -13.78
C GLU A 201 23.13 1.92 -12.49
N PRO A 202 23.74 2.94 -11.86
CA PRO A 202 23.08 3.70 -10.81
C PRO A 202 22.00 4.62 -11.41
N ALA A 203 21.09 5.08 -10.57
CA ALA A 203 20.17 6.18 -10.86
C ALA A 203 20.49 7.39 -9.98
N ASN A 204 21.75 7.70 -9.87
CA ASN A 204 22.32 8.87 -9.23
C ASN A 204 23.68 9.15 -9.91
N PRO A 205 23.87 10.34 -10.52
CA PRO A 205 25.10 10.66 -11.26
C PRO A 205 26.36 10.70 -10.39
N ASP A 206 26.22 10.76 -9.06
CA ASP A 206 27.33 10.73 -8.12
C ASP A 206 28.00 9.34 -8.02
N TYR A 207 27.36 8.31 -8.60
CA TYR A 207 27.85 6.94 -8.58
C TYR A 207 28.28 6.48 -9.97
N PRO A 208 29.41 5.75 -10.09
CA PRO A 208 29.88 5.25 -11.37
C PRO A 208 29.01 4.07 -11.85
N ARG A 209 28.92 3.94 -13.17
CA ARG A 209 28.47 2.73 -13.86
C ARG A 209 29.56 1.65 -13.69
N ILE A 210 29.16 0.41 -13.42
CA ILE A 210 30.06 -0.72 -13.22
C ILE A 210 29.93 -1.65 -14.42
N GLU A 211 31.00 -1.91 -15.15
CA GLU A 211 31.06 -2.97 -16.16
C GLU A 211 31.40 -4.29 -15.46
N LEU A 212 30.59 -5.32 -15.68
CA LEU A 212 30.85 -6.65 -15.16
C LEU A 212 31.77 -7.37 -16.13
N THR A 213 32.91 -7.87 -15.63
CA THR A 213 33.92 -8.58 -16.43
C THR A 213 34.00 -10.06 -16.02
N PRO A 214 34.47 -10.95 -16.90
CA PRO A 214 34.59 -12.38 -16.61
C PRO A 214 35.47 -12.73 -15.40
N GLU A 215 36.38 -11.82 -15.00
CA GLU A 215 37.26 -12.01 -13.86
C GLU A 215 36.60 -11.78 -12.50
N MET A 216 35.42 -11.13 -12.49
CA MET A 216 34.67 -10.83 -11.26
C MET A 216 33.88 -12.04 -10.84
N ASP A 217 33.89 -12.34 -9.54
CA ASP A 217 32.91 -13.26 -8.96
C ASP A 217 31.60 -12.52 -8.76
N VAL A 218 30.58 -12.81 -9.64
CA VAL A 218 29.34 -12.06 -9.68
C VAL A 218 28.14 -12.98 -9.49
N LYS A 219 27.34 -12.68 -8.49
CA LYS A 219 25.98 -13.24 -8.34
C LYS A 219 24.96 -12.13 -8.46
N LEU A 220 23.97 -12.31 -9.34
CA LEU A 220 22.88 -11.37 -9.53
C LEU A 220 21.60 -11.94 -8.92
N LEU A 221 20.87 -11.11 -8.17
CA LEU A 221 19.61 -11.42 -7.54
C LEU A 221 18.56 -10.43 -8.04
N LYS A 222 17.49 -10.90 -8.65
CA LYS A 222 16.43 -10.03 -9.17
C LYS A 222 15.66 -9.39 -8.03
N VAL A 223 15.41 -8.08 -8.15
CA VAL A 223 14.46 -7.35 -7.32
C VAL A 223 13.12 -7.32 -8.04
N SER A 224 12.17 -8.10 -7.55
CA SER A 224 10.83 -8.22 -8.15
C SER A 224 9.94 -7.03 -7.85
N MET A 225 10.16 -6.37 -6.71
CA MET A 225 9.36 -5.23 -6.27
C MET A 225 10.14 -4.37 -5.28
N VAL A 226 9.87 -3.08 -5.31
CA VAL A 226 10.34 -2.12 -4.30
C VAL A 226 9.12 -1.61 -3.54
N LEU A 227 9.19 -1.67 -2.20
CA LEU A 227 8.14 -1.13 -1.33
C LEU A 227 8.71 0.05 -0.55
N SER A 228 8.10 1.22 -0.74
CA SER A 228 8.49 2.40 0.03
C SER A 228 8.16 2.23 1.51
N ARG A 229 9.14 2.52 2.35
CA ARG A 229 8.97 2.55 3.80
C ARG A 229 8.39 3.89 4.30
N LYS A 230 8.31 4.92 3.45
CA LYS A 230 7.67 6.21 3.78
C LYS A 230 6.21 5.97 4.10
N GLY A 231 5.88 6.05 5.38
CA GLY A 231 4.54 5.82 5.91
C GLY A 231 4.42 4.67 6.92
N ARG A 232 5.44 3.85 7.10
CA ARG A 232 5.53 2.90 8.21
C ARG A 232 6.45 3.48 9.29
N LYS A 233 5.97 4.46 10.05
CA LYS A 233 6.64 4.84 11.31
C LYS A 233 6.40 3.74 12.34
N ARG A 234 7.48 3.33 13.01
CA ARG A 234 7.45 2.41 14.18
C ARG A 234 6.66 3.02 15.32
#